data_22f19a98304c984b9ffd3b9d0d502ed1
#
_entry.id   22f19a98304c984b9ffd3b9d0d502ed1
#
_cell.length_a   1.000
_cell.length_b   1.000
_cell.length_c   1.000
_cell.angle_alpha   90.00
_cell.angle_beta   90.00
_cell.angle_gamma   90.00
#
_symmetry.space_group_name_H-M   'P 1'
#
loop_
_entity.id
_entity.type
_entity.pdbx_description
1 polymer ?
#
loop_
_entity_poly.entity_id
_entity_poly.type
_entity_poly.pdbx_seq_one_letter_code
_entity_poly.pdbx_strand_id
1 'polypeptide(L)'
;MANKKLKLLYLARYLQEETDERHPKTVQEMIAYLERCGISAERKSIYDDLELLELYGMDVQSVRGKSYGYFLGERAFQLPELKLLIDVVQASPFLTQSKSMELIAKLEKLTSRPNGRQLRRQVYVMDRVRTHNERLYYAIDGLHTAINDDRKVTFRYFDWTPEGGKAYRRDGALYEADPVAL
;
A
#
# COMPACT_ATOMS: atom_id res chain seq x y z
N MET A 1 -8.29 32.79 2.86
CA MET A 1 -6.91 32.29 3.14
C MET A 1 -6.84 30.76 3.24
N ALA A 2 -7.86 30.06 3.73
CA ALA A 2 -7.88 28.59 3.79
C ALA A 2 -7.69 27.88 2.44
N ASN A 3 -8.24 28.42 1.36
CA ASN A 3 -8.19 27.86 0.01
C ASN A 3 -6.77 27.72 -0.58
N LYS A 4 -5.83 28.66 -0.29
CA LYS A 4 -4.48 28.61 -0.86
C LYS A 4 -3.66 27.44 -0.31
N LYS A 5 -3.76 27.15 0.99
CA LYS A 5 -3.08 26.02 1.61
C LYS A 5 -3.64 24.67 1.15
N LEU A 6 -4.96 24.57 1.03
CA LEU A 6 -5.63 23.39 0.49
C LEU A 6 -5.28 23.15 -0.98
N LYS A 7 -5.12 24.22 -1.79
CA LYS A 7 -4.71 24.12 -3.19
C LYS A 7 -3.42 23.31 -3.35
N LEU A 8 -2.39 23.67 -2.58
CA LEU A 8 -1.10 22.99 -2.64
C LEU A 8 -1.21 21.50 -2.27
N LEU A 9 -1.99 21.17 -1.22
CA LEU A 9 -2.22 19.78 -0.80
C LEU A 9 -2.98 18.96 -1.85
N TYR A 10 -4.00 19.56 -2.49
CA TYR A 10 -4.73 18.91 -3.58
C TYR A 10 -3.84 18.71 -4.81
N LEU A 11 -2.98 19.68 -5.13
CA LEU A 11 -2.04 19.56 -6.24
C LEU A 11 -1.01 18.46 -5.98
N ALA A 12 -0.45 18.39 -4.77
CA ALA A 12 0.45 17.31 -4.37
C ALA A 12 -0.22 15.94 -4.50
N ARG A 13 -1.45 15.80 -3.99
CA ARG A 13 -2.25 14.58 -4.14
C ARG A 13 -2.48 14.23 -5.60
N TYR A 14 -2.83 15.22 -6.43
CA TYR A 14 -3.06 15.00 -7.85
C TYR A 14 -1.83 14.43 -8.56
N LEU A 15 -0.66 15.01 -8.29
CA LEU A 15 0.60 14.51 -8.82
C LEU A 15 0.89 13.08 -8.36
N GLN A 16 0.65 12.79 -7.09
CA GLN A 16 0.86 11.45 -6.53
C GLN A 16 -0.09 10.40 -7.13
N GLU A 17 -1.37 10.73 -7.28
CA GLU A 17 -2.40 9.76 -7.67
C GLU A 17 -2.57 9.63 -9.19
N GLU A 18 -2.42 10.73 -9.96
CA GLU A 18 -2.85 10.78 -11.36
C GLU A 18 -1.69 10.84 -12.35
N THR A 19 -0.44 10.99 -11.89
CA THR A 19 0.69 11.19 -12.79
C THR A 19 1.76 10.12 -12.62
N ASP A 20 2.45 9.82 -13.68
CA ASP A 20 3.69 9.08 -13.77
C ASP A 20 4.38 9.43 -15.10
N GLU A 21 5.56 8.88 -15.35
CA GLU A 21 6.36 9.15 -16.57
C GLU A 21 5.56 8.94 -17.88
N ARG A 22 4.62 7.98 -17.89
CA ARG A 22 3.79 7.66 -19.06
C ARG A 22 2.50 8.47 -19.12
N HIS A 23 2.11 9.09 -18.01
CA HIS A 23 0.86 9.81 -17.85
C HIS A 23 1.11 11.22 -17.26
N PRO A 24 1.96 12.04 -17.93
CA PRO A 24 2.16 13.42 -17.49
C PRO A 24 0.86 14.22 -17.65
N LYS A 25 0.68 15.23 -16.80
CA LYS A 25 -0.50 16.10 -16.79
C LYS A 25 -0.16 17.54 -17.09
N THR A 26 -0.99 18.17 -17.87
CA THR A 26 -0.87 19.60 -18.22
C THR A 26 -1.35 20.48 -17.07
N VAL A 27 -0.91 21.74 -17.04
CA VAL A 27 -1.42 22.74 -16.10
C VAL A 27 -2.93 22.94 -16.23
N GLN A 28 -3.49 22.82 -17.43
CA GLN A 28 -4.93 22.91 -17.64
C GLN A 28 -5.69 21.76 -16.97
N GLU A 29 -5.20 20.53 -17.03
CA GLU A 29 -5.79 19.39 -16.33
C GLU A 29 -5.71 19.56 -14.81
N MET A 30 -4.62 20.14 -14.28
CA MET A 30 -4.46 20.45 -12.86
C MET A 30 -5.49 21.51 -12.41
N ILE A 31 -5.67 22.58 -13.18
CA ILE A 31 -6.69 23.61 -12.92
C ILE A 31 -8.08 22.96 -12.91
N ALA A 32 -8.43 22.20 -13.93
CA ALA A 32 -9.72 21.51 -14.01
C ALA A 32 -9.95 20.52 -12.83
N TYR A 33 -8.89 19.89 -12.33
CA TYR A 33 -8.99 19.06 -11.13
C TYR A 33 -9.28 19.91 -9.89
N LEU A 34 -8.57 21.03 -9.69
CA LEU A 34 -8.75 21.92 -8.56
C LEU A 34 -10.15 22.55 -8.56
N GLU A 35 -10.67 22.93 -9.72
CA GLU A 35 -12.03 23.42 -9.89
C GLU A 35 -13.08 22.41 -9.42
N ARG A 36 -12.90 21.13 -9.77
CA ARG A 36 -13.76 20.02 -9.27
C ARG A 36 -13.69 19.87 -7.75
N CYS A 37 -12.56 20.26 -7.14
CA CYS A 37 -12.39 20.30 -5.69
C CYS A 37 -12.91 21.61 -5.06
N GLY A 38 -13.55 22.49 -5.84
CA GLY A 38 -14.05 23.78 -5.37
C GLY A 38 -12.95 24.85 -5.17
N ILE A 39 -11.80 24.68 -5.82
CA ILE A 39 -10.65 25.58 -5.69
C ILE A 39 -10.37 26.23 -7.04
N SER A 40 -10.54 27.53 -7.14
CA SER A 40 -10.14 28.30 -8.32
C SER A 40 -8.64 28.55 -8.30
N ALA A 41 -7.98 28.34 -9.44
CA ALA A 41 -6.54 28.54 -9.61
C ALA A 41 -6.22 29.14 -10.98
N GLU A 42 -5.29 30.07 -11.00
CA GLU A 42 -4.75 30.64 -12.22
C GLU A 42 -3.48 29.89 -12.65
N ARG A 43 -3.23 29.88 -13.95
CA ARG A 43 -2.09 29.18 -14.55
C ARG A 43 -0.75 29.56 -13.91
N LYS A 44 -0.51 30.86 -13.68
CA LYS A 44 0.73 31.35 -13.05
C LYS A 44 0.90 30.78 -11.65
N SER A 45 -0.18 30.75 -10.86
CA SER A 45 -0.12 30.25 -9.49
C SER A 45 0.08 28.73 -9.41
N ILE A 46 -0.16 27.97 -10.48
CA ILE A 46 0.17 26.53 -10.51
C ILE A 46 1.67 26.35 -10.70
N TYR A 47 2.33 27.17 -11.51
CA TYR A 47 3.79 27.09 -11.64
C TYR A 47 4.49 27.41 -10.32
N ASP A 48 4.05 28.46 -9.62
CA ASP A 48 4.57 28.81 -8.30
C ASP A 48 4.36 27.64 -7.29
N ASP A 49 3.20 26.99 -7.33
CA ASP A 49 2.92 25.83 -6.47
C ASP A 49 3.78 24.60 -6.82
N LEU A 50 4.05 24.33 -8.10
CA LEU A 50 4.91 23.24 -8.52
C LEU A 50 6.35 23.44 -8.02
N GLU A 51 6.88 24.67 -8.13
CA GLU A 51 8.21 25.04 -7.56
C GLU A 51 8.22 24.85 -6.04
N LEU A 52 7.15 25.20 -5.33
CA LEU A 52 7.04 24.96 -3.89
C LEU A 52 7.02 23.47 -3.54
N LEU A 53 6.39 22.64 -4.36
CA LEU A 53 6.38 21.18 -4.16
C LEU A 53 7.77 20.57 -4.42
N GLU A 54 8.51 21.06 -5.40
CA GLU A 54 9.91 20.69 -5.63
C GLU A 54 10.79 21.08 -4.44
N LEU A 55 10.64 22.31 -3.93
CA LEU A 55 11.34 22.78 -2.74
C LEU A 55 10.99 21.96 -1.49
N TYR A 56 9.75 21.48 -1.39
CA TYR A 56 9.32 20.57 -0.32
C TYR A 56 9.96 19.17 -0.42
N GLY A 57 10.57 18.84 -1.55
CA GLY A 57 11.23 17.55 -1.79
C GLY A 57 10.44 16.57 -2.64
N MET A 58 9.37 17.01 -3.33
CA MET A 58 8.70 16.19 -4.33
C MET A 58 9.46 16.27 -5.65
N ASP A 59 9.80 15.13 -6.25
CA ASP A 59 10.46 15.07 -7.56
C ASP A 59 9.45 15.37 -8.69
N VAL A 60 9.09 16.64 -8.85
CA VAL A 60 8.19 17.08 -9.92
C VAL A 60 8.99 17.25 -11.20
N GLN A 61 8.74 16.38 -12.15
CA GLN A 61 9.41 16.42 -13.44
C GLN A 61 8.50 16.94 -14.54
N SER A 62 9.10 17.49 -15.59
CA SER A 62 8.39 17.99 -16.74
C SER A 62 8.86 17.31 -18.04
N VAL A 63 7.92 17.06 -18.94
CA VAL A 63 8.19 16.50 -20.24
C VAL A 63 7.59 17.37 -21.34
N ARG A 64 8.37 17.55 -22.41
CA ARG A 64 7.92 18.23 -23.64
C ARG A 64 7.44 17.17 -24.62
N GLY A 65 6.14 17.19 -24.93
CA GLY A 65 5.51 16.38 -25.96
C GLY A 65 4.67 17.24 -26.89
N LYS A 66 3.50 16.76 -27.32
CA LYS A 66 2.50 17.58 -28.00
C LYS A 66 1.99 18.74 -27.12
N SER A 67 2.03 18.56 -25.79
CA SER A 67 1.81 19.57 -24.76
C SER A 67 2.85 19.39 -23.66
N TYR A 68 3.15 20.48 -22.95
CA TYR A 68 4.04 20.45 -21.80
C TYR A 68 3.31 19.83 -20.62
N GLY A 69 3.83 18.73 -20.08
CA GLY A 69 3.21 18.00 -18.97
C GLY A 69 4.15 17.82 -17.78
N TYR A 70 3.56 17.65 -16.60
CA TYR A 70 4.25 17.44 -15.33
C TYR A 70 3.86 16.08 -14.76
N PHE A 71 4.78 15.45 -14.06
CA PHE A 71 4.55 14.19 -13.35
C PHE A 71 5.46 14.07 -12.14
N LEU A 72 5.09 13.21 -11.20
CA LEU A 72 5.93 12.84 -10.06
C LEU A 72 6.86 11.71 -10.50
N GLY A 73 8.18 11.98 -10.52
CA GLY A 73 9.22 11.03 -10.95
C GLY A 73 9.51 10.01 -9.85
N GLU A 74 10.18 10.44 -8.78
CA GLU A 74 10.57 9.56 -7.67
C GLU A 74 9.41 9.28 -6.73
N ARG A 75 9.30 8.02 -6.30
CA ARG A 75 8.30 7.53 -5.34
C ARG A 75 8.98 6.64 -4.32
N ALA A 76 8.33 6.47 -3.16
CA ALA A 76 8.82 5.57 -2.12
C ALA A 76 9.06 4.12 -2.61
N PHE A 77 8.27 3.69 -3.60
CA PHE A 77 8.44 2.40 -4.27
C PHE A 77 8.36 2.56 -5.77
N GLN A 78 9.28 1.91 -6.48
CA GLN A 78 9.23 1.78 -7.93
C GLN A 78 8.22 0.69 -8.34
N LEU A 79 7.71 0.77 -9.56
CA LEU A 79 6.72 -0.19 -10.04
C LEU A 79 7.17 -1.66 -9.99
N PRO A 80 8.44 -2.03 -10.32
CA PRO A 80 8.93 -3.40 -10.17
C PRO A 80 8.92 -3.89 -8.72
N GLU A 81 9.24 -3.02 -7.75
CA GLU A 81 9.24 -3.35 -6.32
C GLU A 81 7.82 -3.64 -5.84
N LEU A 82 6.85 -2.81 -6.25
CA LEU A 82 5.43 -3.06 -5.93
C LEU A 82 4.92 -4.37 -6.53
N LYS A 83 5.36 -4.74 -7.74
CA LYS A 83 5.03 -6.04 -8.34
C LYS A 83 5.56 -7.18 -7.48
N LEU A 84 6.82 -7.11 -7.06
CA LEU A 84 7.43 -8.11 -6.19
C LEU A 84 6.70 -8.23 -4.86
N LEU A 85 6.36 -7.11 -4.21
CA LEU A 85 5.59 -7.10 -2.96
C LEU A 85 4.21 -7.75 -3.13
N ILE A 86 3.52 -7.46 -4.23
CA ILE A 86 2.23 -8.08 -4.54
C ILE A 86 2.37 -9.58 -4.72
N ASP A 87 3.41 -10.03 -5.44
CA ASP A 87 3.67 -11.46 -5.65
C ASP A 87 3.94 -12.18 -4.32
N VAL A 88 4.71 -11.57 -3.41
CA VAL A 88 4.96 -12.09 -2.06
C VAL A 88 3.66 -12.20 -1.26
N VAL A 89 2.82 -11.15 -1.28
CA VAL A 89 1.51 -11.17 -0.61
C VAL A 89 0.61 -12.27 -1.18
N GLN A 90 0.61 -12.47 -2.50
CA GLN A 90 -0.15 -13.53 -3.14
C GLN A 90 0.37 -14.93 -2.82
N ALA A 91 1.68 -15.08 -2.71
CA ALA A 91 2.32 -16.37 -2.43
C ALA A 91 2.22 -16.79 -0.96
N SER A 92 1.93 -15.86 -0.04
CA SER A 92 1.91 -16.12 1.39
C SER A 92 0.80 -17.12 1.78
N PRO A 93 1.14 -18.28 2.36
CA PRO A 93 0.16 -19.25 2.84
C PRO A 93 -0.53 -18.80 4.15
N PHE A 94 0.06 -17.82 4.85
CA PHE A 94 -0.41 -17.33 6.15
C PHE A 94 -1.52 -16.28 6.04
N LEU A 95 -1.73 -15.73 4.84
CA LEU A 95 -2.75 -14.73 4.57
C LEU A 95 -4.01 -15.38 4.00
N THR A 96 -5.16 -15.01 4.56
CA THR A 96 -6.44 -15.34 3.94
C THR A 96 -6.57 -14.59 2.61
N GLN A 97 -7.44 -15.06 1.73
CA GLN A 97 -7.71 -14.39 0.45
C GLN A 97 -8.18 -12.94 0.67
N SER A 98 -9.09 -12.73 1.61
CA SER A 98 -9.60 -11.40 1.97
C SER A 98 -8.47 -10.47 2.41
N LYS A 99 -7.58 -10.93 3.30
CA LYS A 99 -6.46 -10.12 3.82
C LYS A 99 -5.42 -9.82 2.74
N SER A 100 -5.13 -10.79 1.86
CA SER A 100 -4.26 -10.57 0.70
C SER A 100 -4.81 -9.47 -0.21
N MET A 101 -6.10 -9.53 -0.55
CA MET A 101 -6.74 -8.51 -1.40
C MET A 101 -6.75 -7.12 -0.75
N GLU A 102 -6.96 -7.05 0.58
CA GLU A 102 -6.87 -5.79 1.32
C GLU A 102 -5.46 -5.19 1.25
N LEU A 103 -4.42 -6.00 1.47
CA LEU A 103 -3.03 -5.56 1.40
C LEU A 103 -2.64 -5.12 -0.01
N ILE A 104 -3.03 -5.87 -1.03
CA ILE A 104 -2.80 -5.52 -2.43
C ILE A 104 -3.45 -4.18 -2.77
N ALA A 105 -4.70 -3.95 -2.33
CA ALA A 105 -5.39 -2.68 -2.53
C ALA A 105 -4.69 -1.49 -1.82
N LYS A 106 -3.95 -1.73 -0.74
CA LYS A 106 -3.09 -0.72 -0.10
C LYS A 106 -1.81 -0.48 -0.89
N LEU A 107 -1.15 -1.53 -1.38
CA LEU A 107 0.05 -1.42 -2.22
C LEU A 107 -0.23 -0.68 -3.53
N GLU A 108 -1.37 -0.92 -4.17
CA GLU A 108 -1.81 -0.21 -5.38
C GLU A 108 -1.87 1.32 -5.19
N LYS A 109 -2.14 1.80 -3.97
CA LYS A 109 -2.21 3.23 -3.65
C LYS A 109 -0.84 3.90 -3.48
N LEU A 110 0.24 3.13 -3.44
CA LEU A 110 1.61 3.65 -3.34
C LEU A 110 2.17 4.11 -4.70
N THR A 111 1.43 3.91 -5.78
CA THR A 111 1.77 4.36 -7.12
C THR A 111 0.64 5.18 -7.74
N SER A 112 0.83 5.64 -8.98
CA SER A 112 -0.22 6.33 -9.73
C SER A 112 -1.42 5.41 -10.00
N ARG A 113 -2.61 5.98 -10.15
CA ARG A 113 -3.83 5.20 -10.50
C ARG A 113 -3.69 4.40 -11.81
N PRO A 114 -3.06 4.93 -12.89
CA PRO A 114 -2.79 4.13 -14.07
C PRO A 114 -1.93 2.90 -13.79
N ASN A 115 -0.84 3.07 -13.04
CA ASN A 115 0.05 1.98 -12.65
C ASN A 115 -0.65 1.01 -11.67
N GLY A 116 -1.42 1.50 -10.70
CA GLY A 116 -2.21 0.67 -9.79
C GLY A 116 -3.21 -0.23 -10.52
N ARG A 117 -3.88 0.29 -11.57
CA ARG A 117 -4.75 -0.52 -12.44
C ARG A 117 -3.98 -1.60 -13.19
N GLN A 118 -2.75 -1.31 -13.63
CA GLN A 118 -1.88 -2.29 -14.27
C GLN A 118 -1.50 -3.40 -13.28
N LEU A 119 -1.13 -3.05 -12.04
CA LEU A 119 -0.82 -4.00 -10.98
C LEU A 119 -2.00 -4.93 -10.68
N ARG A 120 -3.20 -4.38 -10.57
CA ARG A 120 -4.42 -5.15 -10.30
C ARG A 120 -4.73 -6.19 -11.39
N ARG A 121 -4.44 -5.91 -12.65
CA ARG A 121 -4.64 -6.86 -13.76
C ARG A 121 -3.70 -8.06 -13.69
N GLN A 122 -2.59 -7.96 -12.96
CA GLN A 122 -1.61 -9.04 -12.78
C GLN A 122 -1.91 -9.90 -11.55
N VAL A 123 -2.89 -9.51 -10.74
CA VAL A 123 -3.33 -10.30 -9.58
C VAL A 123 -4.14 -11.49 -10.07
N TYR A 124 -3.48 -12.65 -10.20
CA TYR A 124 -4.16 -13.93 -10.40
C TYR A 124 -4.51 -14.53 -9.06
N VAL A 125 -5.80 -14.65 -8.79
CA VAL A 125 -6.28 -15.44 -7.65
C VAL A 125 -6.08 -16.92 -8.00
N MET A 126 -4.90 -17.46 -7.72
CA MET A 126 -4.71 -18.90 -7.77
C MET A 126 -5.47 -19.54 -6.61
N ASP A 127 -6.23 -20.61 -6.91
CA ASP A 127 -6.82 -21.53 -5.92
C ASP A 127 -5.70 -22.32 -5.22
N ARG A 128 -4.89 -21.64 -4.41
CA ARG A 128 -3.91 -22.28 -3.54
C ARG A 128 -4.57 -22.58 -2.19
N VAL A 129 -4.13 -23.66 -1.56
CA VAL A 129 -4.51 -23.95 -0.18
C VAL A 129 -4.00 -22.79 0.69
N ARG A 130 -4.92 -21.94 1.11
CA ARG A 130 -4.67 -20.80 2.00
C ARG A 130 -5.32 -21.08 3.35
N THR A 131 -4.79 -20.44 4.37
CA THR A 131 -5.47 -20.47 5.67
C THR A 131 -6.83 -19.77 5.56
N HIS A 132 -7.84 -20.32 6.21
CA HIS A 132 -9.11 -19.64 6.44
C HIS A 132 -9.14 -18.95 7.82
N ASN A 133 -8.03 -19.03 8.56
CA ASN A 133 -7.94 -18.53 9.92
C ASN A 133 -7.27 -17.15 9.96
N GLU A 134 -8.06 -16.09 10.02
CA GLU A 134 -7.55 -14.72 10.15
C GLU A 134 -6.77 -14.50 11.47
N ARG A 135 -7.02 -15.32 12.50
CA ARG A 135 -6.30 -15.25 13.79
C ARG A 135 -4.81 -15.55 13.62
N LEU A 136 -4.43 -16.29 12.57
CA LEU A 136 -3.02 -16.60 12.31
C LEU A 136 -2.19 -15.34 12.05
N TYR A 137 -2.74 -14.38 11.29
CA TYR A 137 -2.10 -13.08 11.04
C TYR A 137 -1.79 -12.33 12.35
N TYR A 138 -2.77 -12.26 13.25
CA TYR A 138 -2.59 -11.62 14.56
C TYR A 138 -1.69 -12.42 15.50
N ALA A 139 -1.69 -13.74 15.40
CA ALA A 139 -0.77 -14.59 16.17
C ALA A 139 0.68 -14.35 15.77
N ILE A 140 0.97 -14.20 14.48
CA ILE A 140 2.30 -13.84 13.96
C ILE A 140 2.74 -12.49 14.50
N ASP A 141 1.87 -11.48 14.45
CA ASP A 141 2.14 -10.14 15.00
C ASP A 141 2.43 -10.19 16.50
N GLY A 142 1.64 -10.96 17.25
CA GLY A 142 1.87 -11.21 18.68
C GLY A 142 3.22 -11.89 18.98
N LEU A 143 3.64 -12.82 18.14
CA LEU A 143 4.95 -13.46 18.26
C LEU A 143 6.10 -12.48 17.98
N HIS A 144 6.00 -11.66 16.95
CA HIS A 144 6.99 -10.61 16.69
C HIS A 144 7.09 -9.62 17.85
N THR A 145 5.96 -9.23 18.43
CA THR A 145 5.93 -8.34 19.60
C THR A 145 6.62 -9.01 20.80
N ALA A 146 6.34 -10.29 21.04
CA ALA A 146 6.96 -11.02 22.13
C ALA A 146 8.48 -11.16 21.97
N ILE A 147 8.96 -11.39 20.73
CA ILE A 147 10.40 -11.44 20.39
C ILE A 147 11.04 -10.07 20.67
N ASN A 148 10.44 -8.99 20.20
CA ASN A 148 10.99 -7.64 20.37
C ASN A 148 11.02 -7.18 21.85
N ASP A 149 10.08 -7.66 22.65
CA ASP A 149 9.94 -7.29 24.06
C ASP A 149 10.64 -8.28 25.02
N ASP A 150 11.37 -9.28 24.50
CA ASP A 150 11.98 -10.39 25.27
C ASP A 150 10.97 -11.07 26.20
N ARG A 151 9.76 -11.33 25.69
CA ARG A 151 8.66 -11.93 26.47
C ARG A 151 8.43 -13.37 26.08
N LYS A 152 8.15 -14.19 27.08
CA LYS A 152 7.67 -15.55 26.88
C LYS A 152 6.27 -15.56 26.29
N VAL A 153 5.99 -16.57 25.48
CA VAL A 153 4.67 -16.84 24.91
C VAL A 153 4.10 -18.12 25.50
N THR A 154 2.79 -18.14 25.69
CA THR A 154 2.08 -19.33 26.12
C THR A 154 1.12 -19.79 25.05
N PHE A 155 1.04 -21.09 24.83
CA PHE A 155 0.17 -21.67 23.82
C PHE A 155 -0.33 -23.05 24.24
N ARG A 156 -1.37 -23.55 23.55
CA ARG A 156 -1.86 -24.91 23.68
C ARG A 156 -1.53 -25.68 22.42
N TYR A 157 -0.96 -26.87 22.60
CA TYR A 157 -0.66 -27.77 21.50
C TYR A 157 -1.83 -28.74 21.29
N PHE A 158 -2.24 -28.93 20.04
CA PHE A 158 -3.28 -29.88 19.69
C PHE A 158 -2.94 -30.62 18.40
N ASP A 159 -3.46 -31.83 18.28
CA ASP A 159 -3.45 -32.62 17.06
C ASP A 159 -4.88 -32.61 16.48
N TRP A 160 -5.00 -32.72 15.17
CA TRP A 160 -6.30 -32.86 14.52
C TRP A 160 -6.78 -34.30 14.65
N THR A 161 -8.03 -34.53 15.07
CA THR A 161 -8.65 -35.84 15.04
C THR A 161 -9.17 -36.17 13.63
N PRO A 162 -9.34 -37.44 13.26
CA PRO A 162 -9.91 -37.84 11.98
C PRO A 162 -11.29 -37.21 11.71
N GLU A 163 -12.06 -36.92 12.75
CA GLU A 163 -13.39 -36.31 12.70
C GLU A 163 -13.32 -34.78 12.59
N GLY A 164 -12.13 -34.18 12.46
CA GLY A 164 -11.93 -32.73 12.31
C GLY A 164 -11.98 -31.93 13.63
N GLY A 165 -11.95 -32.62 14.78
CA GLY A 165 -11.85 -32.00 16.10
C GLY A 165 -10.40 -31.70 16.51
N LYS A 166 -10.22 -30.99 17.64
CA LYS A 166 -8.92 -30.71 18.26
C LYS A 166 -8.71 -31.59 19.48
N ALA A 167 -7.70 -32.44 19.46
CA ALA A 167 -7.23 -33.20 20.62
C ALA A 167 -6.05 -32.44 21.25
N TYR A 168 -6.29 -31.79 22.39
CA TYR A 168 -5.25 -31.05 23.08
C TYR A 168 -4.30 -31.96 23.81
N ARG A 169 -3.01 -31.76 23.65
CA ARG A 169 -1.97 -32.48 24.40
C ARG A 169 -1.97 -32.04 25.86
N ARG A 170 -1.60 -32.91 26.76
CA ARG A 170 -1.55 -32.70 28.22
C ARG A 170 -2.85 -32.10 28.76
N ASP A 171 -3.99 -32.64 28.34
CA ASP A 171 -5.32 -32.20 28.77
C ASP A 171 -5.55 -30.67 28.63
N GLY A 172 -4.91 -30.05 27.61
CA GLY A 172 -5.02 -28.64 27.33
C GLY A 172 -4.16 -27.73 28.20
N ALA A 173 -3.17 -28.27 28.92
CA ALA A 173 -2.22 -27.46 29.66
C ALA A 173 -1.47 -26.48 28.76
N LEU A 174 -1.12 -25.32 29.31
CA LEU A 174 -0.33 -24.31 28.60
C LEU A 174 1.14 -24.75 28.50
N TYR A 175 1.68 -24.59 27.33
CA TYR A 175 3.11 -24.64 27.09
C TYR A 175 3.66 -23.21 27.13
N GLU A 176 4.88 -23.07 27.66
CA GLU A 176 5.61 -21.82 27.69
C GLU A 176 6.87 -21.95 26.82
N ALA A 177 7.18 -20.91 26.03
CA ALA A 177 8.38 -20.86 25.22
C ALA A 177 8.93 -19.44 25.16
N ASP A 178 10.25 -19.34 25.01
CA ASP A 178 10.95 -18.10 24.71
C ASP A 178 11.13 -18.01 23.17
N PRO A 179 10.39 -17.15 22.46
CA PRO A 179 10.53 -17.02 21.02
C PRO A 179 11.81 -16.24 20.69
N VAL A 180 12.67 -16.81 19.84
CA VAL A 180 13.95 -16.19 19.43
C VAL A 180 13.87 -15.58 18.04
N ALA A 181 13.18 -16.24 17.13
CA ALA A 181 12.96 -15.81 15.76
C ALA A 181 11.69 -16.46 15.18
N LEU A 182 11.18 -15.89 14.12
CA LEU A 182 10.01 -16.39 13.38
C LEU A 182 10.36 -16.59 11.91
#